data_f9c63af0d133c1642b56c9c126b79244
#
_entry.id   f9c63af0d133c1642b56c9c126b79244
#
_cell.length_a   1.000
_cell.length_b   1.000
_cell.length_c   1.000
_cell.angle_alpha   90.00
_cell.angle_beta   90.00
_cell.angle_gamma   90.00
#
_symmetry.space_group_name_H-M   'P 1'
#
loop_
_entity.id
_entity.type
_entity.pdbx_description
1 polymer ?
#
loop_
_entity_poly.entity_id
_entity_poly.type
_entity_poly.pdbx_seq_one_letter_code
_entity_poly.pdbx_strand_id
1 'polypeptide(L)'
;MLRRRFLVGGAVSAAVVTPAFAKSKVTHSAPSAAEQGSYAAFLAGVRREAISKGLSASVVDEALALTSEPNPKVLKADRHQPEFTLTWAQYKARVITDKKISDGQAAVNKREALLGKVSQLYGVDRGVIAGIWGLESAYGTKMGTFHVVDALATLAYDGRRAAFFRTELFKALTILGQGDITPAGMLGSYAGAMGQPQFMPSAYEQYAASFPAGGRRDIWTNEGDVFASIANYLAKCHWIAGQPWGEAVDMPDSIDQGQIGRSIVRPVSYWATQGVRPQAGGDFTHMGLSGAIIRPDGVGGEAYMVYHNFNVIRRYNPSDFYALGVGLLGSAVA
;
A
#
# COMPACT_ATOMS: atom_id res chain seq x y z
N MET A 1 31.58 34.98 -13.07
CA MET A 1 31.57 33.52 -13.00
C MET A 1 30.22 33.06 -12.45
N LEU A 2 29.27 32.73 -13.35
CA LEU A 2 27.93 32.27 -12.99
C LEU A 2 27.98 30.75 -12.73
N ARG A 3 27.68 30.33 -11.52
CA ARG A 3 27.42 28.91 -11.21
C ARG A 3 25.94 28.61 -11.42
N ARG A 4 25.63 27.86 -12.48
CA ARG A 4 24.33 27.28 -12.75
C ARG A 4 23.99 26.24 -11.69
N ARG A 5 22.90 26.43 -10.93
CA ARG A 5 22.28 25.42 -10.08
C ARG A 5 21.39 24.53 -10.96
N PHE A 6 21.75 23.26 -11.08
CA PHE A 6 20.89 22.22 -11.63
C PHE A 6 19.83 21.86 -10.58
N LEU A 7 18.58 22.14 -10.88
CA LEU A 7 17.42 21.59 -10.18
C LEU A 7 17.22 20.16 -10.67
N VAL A 8 17.61 19.19 -9.86
CA VAL A 8 17.25 17.78 -10.08
C VAL A 8 15.87 17.57 -9.48
N GLY A 9 14.85 17.56 -10.33
CA GLY A 9 13.49 17.15 -9.97
C GLY A 9 13.47 15.64 -9.73
N GLY A 10 13.60 15.22 -8.48
CA GLY A 10 13.44 13.82 -8.08
C GLY A 10 11.96 13.44 -8.14
N ALA A 11 11.59 12.59 -9.08
CA ALA A 11 10.28 11.91 -9.06
C ALA A 11 10.25 10.97 -7.84
N VAL A 12 9.42 11.28 -6.86
CA VAL A 12 9.13 10.40 -5.73
C VAL A 12 8.19 9.31 -6.24
N SER A 13 8.74 8.16 -6.62
CA SER A 13 7.94 6.94 -6.83
C SER A 13 7.53 6.40 -5.48
N ALA A 14 6.24 6.23 -5.25
CA ALA A 14 5.74 5.49 -4.10
C ALA A 14 6.30 4.06 -4.17
N ALA A 15 6.99 3.64 -3.12
CA ALA A 15 7.54 2.31 -3.06
C ALA A 15 6.42 1.31 -2.79
N VAL A 16 6.13 0.48 -3.74
CA VAL A 16 5.32 -0.71 -3.54
C VAL A 16 6.19 -1.73 -2.78
N VAL A 17 6.08 -1.73 -1.46
CA VAL A 17 6.62 -2.81 -0.64
C VAL A 17 5.72 -4.02 -0.83
N THR A 18 6.14 -4.96 -1.67
CA THR A 18 5.44 -6.24 -1.82
C THR A 18 5.47 -7.02 -0.52
N PRO A 19 4.35 -7.64 -0.09
CA PRO A 19 4.28 -8.39 1.15
C PRO A 19 5.33 -9.52 1.15
N ALA A 20 6.13 -9.57 2.22
CA ALA A 20 7.01 -10.70 2.49
C ALA A 20 6.15 -11.90 2.90
N PHE A 21 5.78 -12.76 1.96
CA PHE A 21 5.15 -14.03 2.27
C PHE A 21 6.16 -14.94 2.98
N ALA A 22 5.75 -15.48 4.12
CA ALA A 22 6.46 -16.53 4.84
C ALA A 22 6.84 -17.66 3.89
N LYS A 23 8.08 -18.12 3.98
CA LYS A 23 8.65 -19.20 3.16
C LYS A 23 7.88 -20.50 3.38
N SER A 24 6.94 -20.80 2.51
CA SER A 24 6.53 -22.16 2.25
C SER A 24 7.47 -22.69 1.16
N LYS A 25 8.26 -23.71 1.48
CA LYS A 25 9.11 -24.42 0.53
C LYS A 25 8.23 -25.26 -0.38
N VAL A 26 7.78 -24.70 -1.48
CA VAL A 26 7.43 -25.45 -2.69
C VAL A 26 8.26 -24.84 -3.82
N THR A 27 9.39 -25.49 -4.10
CA THR A 27 10.28 -25.16 -5.19
C THR A 27 9.67 -25.64 -6.51
N HIS A 28 8.76 -24.85 -7.06
CA HIS A 28 8.59 -24.79 -8.51
C HIS A 28 9.26 -23.49 -8.95
N SER A 29 10.53 -23.58 -9.37
CA SER A 29 11.17 -22.48 -10.07
C SER A 29 10.35 -22.21 -11.33
N ALA A 30 9.81 -20.97 -11.43
CA ALA A 30 9.22 -20.53 -12.67
C ALA A 30 10.30 -20.56 -13.77
N PRO A 31 9.98 -20.95 -15.01
CA PRO A 31 10.94 -21.01 -16.11
C PRO A 31 11.59 -19.63 -16.31
N SER A 32 12.87 -19.62 -16.60
CA SER A 32 13.61 -18.39 -16.94
C SER A 32 13.10 -17.79 -18.26
N ALA A 33 13.40 -16.54 -18.55
CA ALA A 33 13.04 -15.90 -19.82
C ALA A 33 13.55 -16.69 -21.05
N ALA A 34 14.70 -17.34 -20.92
CA ALA A 34 15.24 -18.22 -21.97
C ALA A 34 14.40 -19.49 -22.20
N GLU A 35 13.73 -20.00 -21.16
CA GLU A 35 12.85 -21.18 -21.25
C GLU A 35 11.43 -20.83 -21.72
N GLN A 36 11.02 -19.55 -21.66
CA GLN A 36 9.69 -19.09 -22.09
C GLN A 36 9.58 -18.82 -23.61
N GLY A 37 10.67 -18.92 -24.35
CA GLY A 37 10.71 -18.54 -25.77
C GLY A 37 10.67 -17.02 -25.97
N SER A 38 10.26 -16.55 -27.15
CA SER A 38 10.13 -15.12 -27.42
C SER A 38 8.99 -14.48 -26.61
N TYR A 39 9.08 -13.16 -26.35
CA TYR A 39 8.01 -12.43 -25.67
C TYR A 39 6.66 -12.55 -26.38
N ALA A 40 6.67 -12.54 -27.71
CA ALA A 40 5.47 -12.78 -28.52
C ALA A 40 4.87 -14.19 -28.27
N ALA A 41 5.72 -15.22 -28.16
CA ALA A 41 5.27 -16.58 -27.83
C ALA A 41 4.69 -16.65 -26.41
N PHE A 42 5.30 -15.94 -25.44
CA PHE A 42 4.79 -15.81 -24.09
C PHE A 42 3.40 -15.14 -24.07
N LEU A 43 3.23 -14.00 -24.77
CA LEU A 43 1.94 -13.32 -24.86
C LEU A 43 0.86 -14.18 -25.53
N ALA A 44 1.23 -14.91 -26.60
CA ALA A 44 0.34 -15.87 -27.24
C ALA A 44 -0.08 -17.01 -26.28
N GLY A 45 0.82 -17.42 -25.39
CA GLY A 45 0.52 -18.36 -24.30
C GLY A 45 -0.46 -17.78 -23.28
N VAL A 46 -0.23 -16.54 -22.83
CA VAL A 46 -1.14 -15.80 -21.93
C VAL A 46 -2.52 -15.68 -22.55
N ARG A 47 -2.60 -15.29 -23.82
CA ARG A 47 -3.87 -15.18 -24.55
C ARG A 47 -4.65 -16.50 -24.56
N ARG A 48 -4.01 -17.60 -24.96
CA ARG A 48 -4.67 -18.91 -25.00
C ARG A 48 -5.20 -19.33 -23.65
N GLU A 49 -4.41 -19.15 -22.59
CA GLU A 49 -4.82 -19.49 -21.23
C GLU A 49 -5.95 -18.59 -20.73
N ALA A 50 -5.91 -17.28 -20.99
CA ALA A 50 -6.97 -16.35 -20.61
C ALA A 50 -8.32 -16.73 -21.23
N ILE A 51 -8.32 -17.04 -22.53
CA ILE A 51 -9.52 -17.50 -23.26
C ILE A 51 -10.00 -18.85 -22.73
N SER A 52 -9.09 -19.80 -22.45
CA SER A 52 -9.47 -21.10 -21.85
C SER A 52 -10.10 -20.96 -20.46
N LYS A 53 -9.81 -19.88 -19.75
CA LYS A 53 -10.43 -19.51 -18.46
C LYS A 53 -11.73 -18.73 -18.61
N GLY A 54 -12.23 -18.57 -19.82
CA GLY A 54 -13.52 -17.93 -20.11
C GLY A 54 -13.47 -16.42 -20.30
N LEU A 55 -12.28 -15.81 -20.37
CA LEU A 55 -12.19 -14.37 -20.66
C LEU A 55 -12.52 -14.08 -22.12
N SER A 56 -13.17 -12.93 -22.39
CA SER A 56 -13.49 -12.50 -23.75
C SER A 56 -12.23 -12.28 -24.57
N ALA A 57 -12.16 -12.88 -25.75
CA ALA A 57 -11.03 -12.73 -26.66
C ALA A 57 -10.78 -11.25 -27.02
N SER A 58 -11.85 -10.47 -27.25
CA SER A 58 -11.73 -9.05 -27.59
C SER A 58 -11.07 -8.23 -26.47
N VAL A 59 -11.47 -8.46 -25.22
CA VAL A 59 -10.88 -7.77 -24.04
C VAL A 59 -9.41 -8.16 -23.86
N VAL A 60 -9.10 -9.46 -24.01
CA VAL A 60 -7.72 -9.96 -23.87
C VAL A 60 -6.84 -9.39 -24.99
N ASP A 61 -7.33 -9.36 -26.22
CA ASP A 61 -6.59 -8.85 -27.39
C ASP A 61 -6.34 -7.33 -27.24
N GLU A 62 -7.34 -6.55 -26.83
CA GLU A 62 -7.19 -5.12 -26.58
C GLU A 62 -6.15 -4.87 -25.45
N ALA A 63 -6.20 -5.64 -24.37
CA ALA A 63 -5.27 -5.51 -23.26
C ALA A 63 -3.83 -5.88 -23.64
N LEU A 64 -3.63 -6.99 -24.39
CA LEU A 64 -2.31 -7.44 -24.81
C LEU A 64 -1.73 -6.60 -25.95
N ALA A 65 -2.55 -5.86 -26.71
CA ALA A 65 -2.06 -4.90 -27.71
C ALA A 65 -1.29 -3.71 -27.08
N LEU A 66 -1.41 -3.49 -25.76
CA LEU A 66 -0.67 -2.45 -25.04
C LEU A 66 0.79 -2.84 -24.73
N THR A 67 1.20 -4.08 -25.05
CA THR A 67 2.55 -4.58 -24.79
C THR A 67 3.04 -5.42 -25.99
N SER A 68 4.19 -5.07 -26.56
CA SER A 68 4.78 -5.76 -27.73
C SER A 68 6.18 -6.33 -27.43
N GLU A 69 6.86 -5.76 -26.44
CA GLU A 69 8.19 -6.16 -25.97
C GLU A 69 8.31 -5.90 -24.46
N PRO A 70 9.26 -6.54 -23.75
CA PRO A 70 9.49 -6.26 -22.34
C PRO A 70 9.84 -4.79 -22.11
N ASN A 71 9.07 -4.10 -21.25
CA ASN A 71 9.23 -2.68 -21.01
C ASN A 71 10.52 -2.39 -20.23
N PRO A 72 11.52 -1.71 -20.82
CA PRO A 72 12.80 -1.47 -20.16
C PRO A 72 12.71 -0.54 -18.95
N LYS A 73 11.71 0.35 -18.90
CA LYS A 73 11.48 1.23 -17.74
C LYS A 73 10.96 0.44 -16.56
N VAL A 74 10.08 -0.55 -16.80
CA VAL A 74 9.59 -1.49 -15.78
C VAL A 74 10.75 -2.29 -15.20
N LEU A 75 11.56 -2.91 -16.06
CA LEU A 75 12.72 -3.72 -15.65
C LEU A 75 13.75 -2.88 -14.87
N LYS A 76 14.02 -1.65 -15.32
CA LYS A 76 14.91 -0.73 -14.62
C LYS A 76 14.37 -0.39 -13.24
N ALA A 77 13.09 -0.07 -13.11
CA ALA A 77 12.48 0.28 -11.82
C ALA A 77 12.47 -0.91 -10.85
N ASP A 78 12.19 -2.14 -11.34
CA ASP A 78 12.18 -3.34 -10.52
C ASP A 78 13.56 -3.73 -9.96
N ARG A 79 14.64 -3.40 -10.69
CA ARG A 79 16.04 -3.67 -10.27
C ARG A 79 16.61 -2.60 -9.35
N HIS A 80 15.98 -1.43 -9.22
CA HIS A 80 16.43 -0.31 -8.40
C HIS A 80 15.40 -0.01 -7.30
N GLN A 81 15.52 -0.69 -6.16
CA GLN A 81 14.70 -0.44 -4.97
C GLN A 81 15.58 0.09 -3.83
N PRO A 82 15.82 1.40 -3.72
CA PRO A 82 16.75 1.98 -2.74
C PRO A 82 16.23 2.07 -1.30
N GLU A 83 15.04 1.58 -0.98
CA GLU A 83 14.30 1.98 0.23
C GLU A 83 14.56 1.12 1.48
N PHE A 84 15.35 0.05 1.38
CA PHE A 84 15.60 -0.85 2.52
C PHE A 84 16.70 -0.38 3.49
N THR A 85 17.23 0.83 3.32
CA THR A 85 18.37 1.35 4.10
C THR A 85 18.08 2.59 4.92
N LEU A 86 16.83 3.09 4.92
CA LEU A 86 16.48 4.30 5.66
C LEU A 86 16.26 4.00 7.14
N THR A 87 16.68 4.92 8.02
CA THR A 87 16.23 4.98 9.40
C THR A 87 14.77 5.45 9.45
N TRP A 88 14.08 5.24 10.58
CA TRP A 88 12.74 5.75 10.77
C TRP A 88 12.69 7.28 10.63
N ALA A 89 13.63 7.98 11.24
CA ALA A 89 13.71 9.44 11.15
C ALA A 89 13.82 9.91 9.69
N GLN A 90 14.64 9.25 8.86
CA GLN A 90 14.78 9.56 7.44
C GLN A 90 13.49 9.25 6.65
N TYR A 91 12.87 8.10 6.93
CA TYR A 91 11.61 7.72 6.29
C TYR A 91 10.50 8.71 6.65
N LYS A 92 10.32 9.01 7.96
CA LYS A 92 9.34 9.96 8.47
C LYS A 92 9.49 11.34 7.81
N ALA A 93 10.71 11.89 7.78
CA ALA A 93 10.99 13.19 7.14
C ALA A 93 10.66 13.19 5.62
N ARG A 94 10.73 12.03 4.96
CA ARG A 94 10.41 11.90 3.53
C ARG A 94 8.91 11.78 3.27
N VAL A 95 8.17 11.08 4.13
CA VAL A 95 6.75 10.75 3.89
C VAL A 95 5.78 11.66 4.63
N ILE A 96 6.21 12.35 5.70
CA ILE A 96 5.42 13.30 6.49
C ILE A 96 6.09 14.68 6.38
N THR A 97 5.76 15.40 5.32
CA THR A 97 6.27 16.77 5.06
C THR A 97 5.15 17.77 5.24
N ASP A 98 5.49 19.03 5.60
CA ASP A 98 4.51 20.12 5.73
C ASP A 98 3.64 20.25 4.48
N LYS A 99 4.25 20.13 3.28
CA LYS A 99 3.51 20.13 2.03
C LYS A 99 2.51 18.98 1.94
N LYS A 100 2.89 17.74 2.32
CA LYS A 100 1.99 16.60 2.25
C LYS A 100 0.86 16.72 3.28
N ILE A 101 1.14 17.28 4.45
CA ILE A 101 0.12 17.58 5.47
C ILE A 101 -0.84 18.63 4.94
N SER A 102 -0.35 19.76 4.44
CA SER A 102 -1.18 20.83 3.88
C SER A 102 -2.04 20.37 2.71
N ASP A 103 -1.45 19.63 1.74
CA ASP A 103 -2.19 19.05 0.61
C ASP A 103 -3.27 18.09 1.12
N GLY A 104 -2.94 17.30 2.16
CA GLY A 104 -3.85 16.33 2.77
C GLY A 104 -5.03 16.99 3.49
N GLN A 105 -4.76 18.00 4.30
CA GLN A 105 -5.82 18.79 4.98
C GLN A 105 -6.79 19.40 3.95
N ALA A 106 -6.26 20.00 2.89
CA ALA A 106 -7.09 20.54 1.82
C ALA A 106 -7.92 19.44 1.11
N ALA A 107 -7.30 18.28 0.86
CA ALA A 107 -7.97 17.14 0.22
C ALA A 107 -9.06 16.53 1.09
N VAL A 108 -8.80 16.34 2.39
CA VAL A 108 -9.73 15.79 3.37
C VAL A 108 -10.91 16.74 3.60
N ASN A 109 -10.64 18.03 3.83
CA ASN A 109 -11.68 19.04 4.04
C ASN A 109 -12.67 19.09 2.87
N LYS A 110 -12.16 19.04 1.63
CA LYS A 110 -13.01 19.02 0.43
C LYS A 110 -13.91 17.77 0.37
N ARG A 111 -13.55 16.69 1.05
CA ARG A 111 -14.22 15.37 0.99
C ARG A 111 -14.75 14.90 2.34
N GLU A 112 -14.82 15.79 3.31
CA GLU A 112 -15.19 15.47 4.70
C GLU A 112 -16.46 14.65 4.77
N ALA A 113 -17.53 15.08 4.12
CA ALA A 113 -18.81 14.39 4.12
C ALA A 113 -18.75 12.98 3.51
N LEU A 114 -17.95 12.80 2.45
CA LEU A 114 -17.78 11.49 1.79
C LEU A 114 -16.94 10.55 2.65
N LEU A 115 -15.81 11.02 3.17
CA LEU A 115 -14.96 10.27 4.10
C LEU A 115 -15.73 9.89 5.37
N GLY A 116 -16.52 10.79 5.92
CA GLY A 116 -17.36 10.53 7.09
C GLY A 116 -18.38 9.42 6.86
N LYS A 117 -19.08 9.42 5.72
CA LYS A 117 -20.02 8.35 5.35
C LYS A 117 -19.34 6.99 5.19
N VAL A 118 -18.19 6.95 4.53
CA VAL A 118 -17.42 5.71 4.36
C VAL A 118 -16.88 5.21 5.68
N SER A 119 -16.28 6.10 6.48
CA SER A 119 -15.79 5.79 7.84
C SER A 119 -16.89 5.18 8.70
N GLN A 120 -18.06 5.78 8.71
CA GLN A 120 -19.23 5.27 9.46
C GLN A 120 -19.70 3.89 8.95
N LEU A 121 -19.75 3.71 7.62
CA LEU A 121 -20.21 2.45 7.01
C LEU A 121 -19.30 1.27 7.36
N TYR A 122 -17.99 1.46 7.31
CA TYR A 122 -17.01 0.40 7.52
C TYR A 122 -16.45 0.34 8.96
N GLY A 123 -16.76 1.30 9.79
CA GLY A 123 -16.22 1.43 11.16
C GLY A 123 -14.71 1.73 11.20
N VAL A 124 -14.13 2.24 10.10
CA VAL A 124 -12.72 2.53 9.96
C VAL A 124 -12.46 4.03 10.17
N ASP A 125 -11.43 4.35 10.93
CA ASP A 125 -11.04 5.74 11.20
C ASP A 125 -10.73 6.51 9.89
N ARG A 126 -11.35 7.70 9.73
CA ARG A 126 -11.22 8.53 8.54
C ARG A 126 -9.79 9.01 8.32
N GLY A 127 -9.04 9.26 9.40
CA GLY A 127 -7.65 9.66 9.31
C GLY A 127 -6.79 8.54 8.74
N VAL A 128 -7.04 7.29 9.13
CA VAL A 128 -6.30 6.14 8.59
C VAL A 128 -6.61 5.93 7.11
N ILE A 129 -7.87 6.09 6.68
CA ILE A 129 -8.24 6.06 5.26
C ILE A 129 -7.46 7.15 4.49
N ALA A 130 -7.46 8.38 5.01
CA ALA A 130 -6.75 9.52 4.41
C ALA A 130 -5.22 9.31 4.42
N GLY A 131 -4.66 8.74 5.49
CA GLY A 131 -3.25 8.42 5.62
C GLY A 131 -2.77 7.43 4.56
N ILE A 132 -3.53 6.35 4.32
CA ILE A 132 -3.25 5.40 3.24
C ILE A 132 -3.35 6.11 1.89
N TRP A 133 -4.44 6.83 1.61
CA TRP A 133 -4.61 7.57 0.37
C TRP A 133 -3.48 8.57 0.10
N GLY A 134 -3.03 9.26 1.16
CA GLY A 134 -1.90 10.20 1.09
C GLY A 134 -0.55 9.52 0.82
N LEU A 135 -0.29 8.37 1.46
CA LEU A 135 0.97 7.64 1.26
C LEU A 135 1.02 6.95 -0.11
N GLU A 136 -0.08 6.31 -0.52
CA GLU A 136 -0.11 5.50 -1.74
C GLU A 136 -0.10 6.35 -3.01
N SER A 137 -0.89 7.41 -3.06
CA SER A 137 -1.07 8.17 -4.31
C SER A 137 -0.95 9.68 -4.16
N ALA A 138 -0.44 10.19 -3.02
CA ALA A 138 -0.44 11.63 -2.73
C ALA A 138 -1.83 12.25 -2.99
N TYR A 139 -2.84 11.66 -2.36
CA TYR A 139 -4.25 12.06 -2.46
C TYR A 139 -4.78 12.02 -3.91
N GLY A 140 -4.47 10.95 -4.62
CA GLY A 140 -4.90 10.68 -5.98
C GLY A 140 -4.10 11.39 -7.09
N THR A 141 -3.07 12.16 -6.74
CA THR A 141 -2.27 12.90 -7.73
C THR A 141 -1.14 12.08 -8.35
N LYS A 142 -0.78 10.92 -7.78
CA LYS A 142 0.36 10.10 -8.20
C LYS A 142 0.02 8.61 -8.15
N MET A 143 -0.73 8.14 -9.12
CA MET A 143 -1.14 6.73 -9.21
C MET A 143 -0.18 5.84 -10.02
N GLY A 144 0.84 6.41 -10.65
CA GLY A 144 1.65 5.76 -11.67
C GLY A 144 1.08 5.96 -13.08
N THR A 145 1.91 5.68 -14.08
CA THR A 145 1.60 5.95 -15.49
C THR A 145 1.85 4.75 -16.39
N PHE A 146 2.16 3.60 -15.79
CA PHE A 146 2.36 2.37 -16.55
C PHE A 146 1.01 1.70 -16.83
N HIS A 147 0.83 1.17 -18.04
CA HIS A 147 -0.25 0.22 -18.27
C HIS A 147 0.03 -1.03 -17.42
N VAL A 148 -0.91 -1.39 -16.56
CA VAL A 148 -0.73 -2.48 -15.59
C VAL A 148 -0.50 -3.81 -16.29
N VAL A 149 -1.20 -4.05 -17.41
CA VAL A 149 -1.00 -5.28 -18.20
C VAL A 149 0.41 -5.36 -18.77
N ASP A 150 0.94 -4.26 -19.32
CA ASP A 150 2.32 -4.19 -19.83
C ASP A 150 3.35 -4.42 -18.72
N ALA A 151 3.17 -3.75 -17.57
CA ALA A 151 4.05 -3.91 -16.42
C ALA A 151 4.08 -5.36 -15.90
N LEU A 152 2.90 -5.96 -15.71
CA LEU A 152 2.78 -7.31 -15.19
C LEU A 152 3.25 -8.37 -16.20
N ALA A 153 2.97 -8.20 -17.50
CA ALA A 153 3.46 -9.09 -18.54
C ALA A 153 4.99 -9.06 -18.64
N THR A 154 5.57 -7.86 -18.59
CA THR A 154 7.03 -7.67 -18.55
C THR A 154 7.67 -8.40 -17.38
N LEU A 155 7.15 -8.19 -16.15
CA LEU A 155 7.70 -8.79 -14.93
C LEU A 155 7.45 -10.31 -14.87
N ALA A 156 6.33 -10.79 -15.40
CA ALA A 156 6.05 -12.21 -15.51
C ALA A 156 7.02 -12.90 -16.48
N TYR A 157 7.42 -12.21 -17.55
CA TYR A 157 8.37 -12.70 -18.52
C TYR A 157 9.83 -12.64 -18.04
N ASP A 158 10.23 -11.59 -17.27
CA ASP A 158 11.60 -11.40 -16.77
C ASP A 158 12.10 -12.55 -15.85
N GLY A 159 11.21 -13.31 -15.25
CA GLY A 159 11.50 -14.55 -14.52
C GLY A 159 11.76 -14.38 -13.02
N ARG A 160 12.21 -13.22 -12.53
CA ARG A 160 12.64 -13.04 -11.13
C ARG A 160 11.56 -13.32 -10.09
N ARG A 161 10.28 -13.08 -10.40
CA ARG A 161 9.08 -13.41 -9.63
C ARG A 161 7.95 -13.80 -10.57
N ALA A 162 8.29 -14.54 -11.62
CA ALA A 162 7.40 -14.82 -12.74
C ALA A 162 6.04 -15.39 -12.32
N ALA A 163 6.02 -16.38 -11.43
CA ALA A 163 4.77 -16.99 -10.97
C ALA A 163 3.83 -15.98 -10.27
N PHE A 164 4.38 -15.10 -9.44
CA PHE A 164 3.61 -14.06 -8.77
C PHE A 164 3.03 -13.07 -9.80
N PHE A 165 3.88 -12.48 -10.65
CA PHE A 165 3.43 -11.49 -11.62
C PHE A 165 2.50 -12.08 -12.68
N ARG A 166 2.70 -13.36 -13.04
CA ARG A 166 1.78 -14.07 -13.93
C ARG A 166 0.39 -14.21 -13.30
N THR A 167 0.32 -14.54 -12.01
CA THR A 167 -0.95 -14.60 -11.27
C THR A 167 -1.64 -13.23 -11.27
N GLU A 168 -0.90 -12.17 -10.97
CA GLU A 168 -1.43 -10.81 -10.98
C GLU A 168 -1.87 -10.36 -12.38
N LEU A 169 -1.16 -10.77 -13.44
CA LEU A 169 -1.54 -10.49 -14.83
C LEU A 169 -2.91 -11.11 -15.17
N PHE A 170 -3.14 -12.38 -14.82
CA PHE A 170 -4.44 -13.02 -15.07
C PHE A 170 -5.57 -12.35 -14.27
N LYS A 171 -5.30 -11.90 -13.05
CA LYS A 171 -6.27 -11.14 -12.26
C LYS A 171 -6.56 -9.77 -12.88
N ALA A 172 -5.56 -9.07 -13.41
CA ALA A 172 -5.75 -7.84 -14.15
C ALA A 172 -6.66 -8.05 -15.39
N LEU A 173 -6.40 -9.11 -16.16
CA LEU A 173 -7.26 -9.48 -17.30
C LEU A 173 -8.69 -9.81 -16.86
N THR A 174 -8.87 -10.45 -15.71
CA THR A 174 -10.20 -10.75 -15.15
C THR A 174 -10.94 -9.45 -14.79
N ILE A 175 -10.28 -8.49 -14.15
CA ILE A 175 -10.85 -7.18 -13.81
C ILE A 175 -11.31 -6.44 -15.08
N LEU A 176 -10.49 -6.47 -16.14
CA LEU A 176 -10.87 -5.91 -17.43
C LEU A 176 -12.11 -6.61 -18.03
N GLY A 177 -12.17 -7.93 -17.90
CA GLY A 177 -13.34 -8.73 -18.32
C GLY A 177 -14.62 -8.40 -17.57
N GLN A 178 -14.53 -7.91 -16.33
CA GLN A 178 -15.66 -7.44 -15.52
C GLN A 178 -16.16 -6.05 -15.93
N GLY A 179 -15.39 -5.31 -16.72
CA GLY A 179 -15.76 -3.98 -17.21
C GLY A 179 -15.60 -2.85 -16.19
N ASP A 180 -14.90 -3.09 -15.07
CA ASP A 180 -14.67 -2.07 -14.05
C ASP A 180 -13.78 -0.92 -14.57
N ILE A 181 -12.88 -1.24 -15.52
CA ILE A 181 -11.98 -0.27 -16.18
C ILE A 181 -11.67 -0.75 -17.61
N THR A 182 -11.31 0.16 -18.50
CA THR A 182 -10.82 -0.19 -19.85
C THR A 182 -9.32 -0.55 -19.80
N PRO A 183 -8.79 -1.35 -20.77
CA PRO A 183 -7.37 -1.65 -20.84
C PRO A 183 -6.47 -0.40 -20.83
N ALA A 184 -6.81 0.62 -21.60
CA ALA A 184 -6.08 1.89 -21.65
C ALA A 184 -6.17 2.69 -20.35
N GLY A 185 -7.27 2.58 -19.60
CA GLY A 185 -7.49 3.26 -18.32
C GLY A 185 -6.86 2.53 -17.12
N MET A 186 -6.48 1.26 -17.25
CA MET A 186 -5.87 0.48 -16.17
C MET A 186 -4.40 0.89 -15.99
N LEU A 187 -4.22 2.07 -15.39
CA LEU A 187 -2.91 2.64 -15.10
C LEU A 187 -2.50 2.37 -13.65
N GLY A 188 -1.17 2.29 -13.43
CA GLY A 188 -0.63 2.02 -12.10
C GLY A 188 0.88 2.17 -12.02
N SER A 189 1.47 1.56 -10.99
CA SER A 189 2.91 1.53 -10.79
C SER A 189 3.60 0.54 -11.76
N TYR A 190 4.91 0.65 -11.85
CA TYR A 190 5.75 -0.30 -12.61
C TYR A 190 5.61 -1.75 -12.14
N ALA A 191 5.16 -1.98 -10.91
CA ALA A 191 4.96 -3.31 -10.33
C ALA A 191 3.50 -3.79 -10.38
N GLY A 192 2.61 -3.05 -11.04
CA GLY A 192 1.22 -3.43 -11.24
C GLY A 192 0.26 -3.03 -10.12
N ALA A 193 0.67 -2.16 -9.18
CA ALA A 193 -0.25 -1.58 -8.21
C ALA A 193 -1.13 -0.52 -8.87
N MET A 194 -2.45 -0.59 -8.64
CA MET A 194 -3.49 0.07 -9.43
C MET A 194 -4.20 1.19 -8.68
N GLY A 195 -4.51 2.26 -9.41
CA GLY A 195 -5.39 3.33 -8.97
C GLY A 195 -4.89 4.09 -7.73
N GLN A 196 -5.78 4.84 -7.10
CA GLN A 196 -5.40 5.67 -5.95
C GLN A 196 -5.03 4.87 -4.69
N PRO A 197 -5.66 3.70 -4.38
CA PRO A 197 -5.28 2.87 -3.24
C PRO A 197 -4.05 2.00 -3.50
N GLN A 198 -3.48 2.00 -4.71
CA GLN A 198 -2.33 1.19 -5.11
C GLN A 198 -2.53 -0.32 -4.82
N PHE A 199 -3.72 -0.83 -5.15
CA PHE A 199 -4.04 -2.24 -5.03
C PHE A 199 -3.35 -3.08 -6.09
N MET A 200 -2.73 -4.18 -5.70
CA MET A 200 -2.43 -5.26 -6.63
C MET A 200 -3.76 -5.86 -7.18
N PRO A 201 -3.79 -6.42 -8.40
CA PRO A 201 -5.00 -7.04 -8.94
C PRO A 201 -5.65 -8.04 -8.00
N SER A 202 -4.87 -8.84 -7.28
CA SER A 202 -5.38 -9.76 -6.25
C SER A 202 -6.07 -9.05 -5.08
N ALA A 203 -5.52 -7.91 -4.64
CA ALA A 203 -6.13 -7.11 -3.59
C ALA A 203 -7.42 -6.43 -4.09
N TYR A 204 -7.43 -5.98 -5.34
CA TYR A 204 -8.63 -5.44 -5.97
C TYR A 204 -9.78 -6.45 -5.97
N GLU A 205 -9.55 -7.67 -6.41
CA GLU A 205 -10.57 -8.72 -6.42
C GLU A 205 -11.19 -8.97 -5.03
N GLN A 206 -10.35 -8.92 -3.99
CA GLN A 206 -10.78 -9.22 -2.62
C GLN A 206 -11.42 -8.04 -1.90
N TYR A 207 -10.95 -6.82 -2.18
CA TYR A 207 -11.23 -5.68 -1.32
C TYR A 207 -11.83 -4.47 -2.02
N ALA A 208 -11.74 -4.37 -3.36
CA ALA A 208 -12.35 -3.25 -4.06
C ALA A 208 -13.86 -3.22 -3.84
N ALA A 209 -14.39 -2.06 -3.53
CA ALA A 209 -15.81 -1.82 -3.25
C ALA A 209 -16.30 -0.57 -3.96
N SER A 210 -17.53 -0.57 -4.44
CA SER A 210 -18.21 0.62 -4.96
C SER A 210 -18.95 1.36 -3.84
N PHE A 211 -19.00 2.68 -3.93
CA PHE A 211 -19.74 3.52 -3.01
C PHE A 211 -20.51 4.63 -3.77
N PRO A 212 -21.84 4.61 -3.73
CA PRO A 212 -22.72 3.62 -3.10
C PRO A 212 -22.54 2.20 -3.65
N ALA A 213 -22.91 1.18 -2.84
CA ALA A 213 -22.77 -0.22 -3.22
C ALA A 213 -23.59 -0.57 -4.48
N GLY A 214 -23.13 -1.55 -5.26
CA GLY A 214 -23.82 -2.10 -6.43
C GLY A 214 -23.40 -1.49 -7.77
N GLY A 215 -22.47 -0.51 -7.76
CA GLY A 215 -21.88 0.05 -8.97
C GLY A 215 -20.59 -0.65 -9.41
N ARG A 216 -20.01 -0.11 -10.47
CA ARG A 216 -18.63 -0.41 -10.91
C ARG A 216 -17.63 0.02 -9.83
N ARG A 217 -16.54 -0.70 -9.67
CA ARG A 217 -15.51 -0.43 -8.66
C ARG A 217 -14.36 0.39 -9.24
N ASP A 218 -14.58 1.69 -9.41
CA ASP A 218 -13.59 2.60 -10.01
C ASP A 218 -12.64 3.19 -8.95
N ILE A 219 -11.54 2.50 -8.69
CA ILE A 219 -10.49 2.98 -7.77
C ILE A 219 -9.53 4.00 -8.40
N TRP A 220 -9.73 4.38 -9.66
CA TRP A 220 -8.89 5.36 -10.36
C TRP A 220 -9.48 6.77 -10.29
N THR A 221 -10.77 6.92 -10.57
CA THR A 221 -11.41 8.24 -10.73
C THR A 221 -12.55 8.50 -9.75
N ASN A 222 -13.19 7.47 -9.18
CA ASN A 222 -14.27 7.63 -8.22
C ASN A 222 -13.75 7.59 -6.77
N GLU A 223 -13.65 8.76 -6.14
CA GLU A 223 -13.14 8.88 -4.76
C GLU A 223 -13.99 8.12 -3.73
N GLY A 224 -15.29 7.94 -3.97
CA GLY A 224 -16.15 7.10 -3.13
C GLY A 224 -15.70 5.65 -3.13
N ASP A 225 -15.41 5.11 -4.30
CA ASP A 225 -14.92 3.74 -4.47
C ASP A 225 -13.50 3.58 -3.92
N VAL A 226 -12.66 4.62 -4.06
CA VAL A 226 -11.31 4.64 -3.48
C VAL A 226 -11.37 4.50 -1.96
N PHE A 227 -12.15 5.35 -1.29
CA PHE A 227 -12.25 5.34 0.17
C PHE A 227 -12.94 4.08 0.68
N ALA A 228 -14.01 3.66 0.01
CA ALA A 228 -14.70 2.41 0.33
C ALA A 228 -13.79 1.19 0.19
N SER A 229 -12.95 1.15 -0.84
CA SER A 229 -11.99 0.05 -1.06
C SER A 229 -10.92 0.00 0.02
N ILE A 230 -10.33 1.15 0.40
CA ILE A 230 -9.37 1.22 1.50
C ILE A 230 -10.03 0.78 2.82
N ALA A 231 -11.21 1.30 3.12
CA ALA A 231 -11.93 0.97 4.35
C ALA A 231 -12.35 -0.50 4.39
N ASN A 232 -12.87 -1.05 3.28
CA ASN A 232 -13.24 -2.46 3.16
C ASN A 232 -12.04 -3.39 3.33
N TYR A 233 -10.86 -3.01 2.81
CA TYR A 233 -9.63 -3.75 3.05
C TYR A 233 -9.35 -3.88 4.55
N LEU A 234 -9.35 -2.75 5.27
CA LEU A 234 -9.05 -2.72 6.70
C LEU A 234 -10.13 -3.45 7.51
N ALA A 235 -11.41 -3.25 7.20
CA ALA A 235 -12.52 -3.93 7.84
C ALA A 235 -12.42 -5.45 7.69
N LYS A 236 -12.17 -5.95 6.47
CA LYS A 236 -11.96 -7.38 6.22
C LYS A 236 -10.68 -7.95 6.86
N CYS A 237 -9.70 -7.10 7.15
CA CYS A 237 -8.51 -7.44 7.92
C CYS A 237 -8.70 -7.28 9.44
N HIS A 238 -9.96 -7.25 9.92
CA HIS A 238 -10.34 -7.20 11.33
C HIS A 238 -10.03 -5.88 12.03
N TRP A 239 -10.23 -4.75 11.34
CA TRP A 239 -10.22 -3.44 11.98
C TRP A 239 -11.24 -3.39 13.14
N ILE A 240 -10.82 -2.91 14.28
CA ILE A 240 -11.72 -2.74 15.44
C ILE A 240 -12.14 -1.28 15.50
N ALA A 241 -13.43 -1.03 15.26
CA ALA A 241 -14.00 0.31 15.32
C ALA A 241 -13.79 0.96 16.70
N GLY A 242 -13.45 2.24 16.72
CA GLY A 242 -13.21 2.99 17.95
C GLY A 242 -11.89 2.68 18.67
N GLN A 243 -11.09 1.71 18.24
CA GLN A 243 -9.76 1.52 18.78
C GLN A 243 -8.73 2.34 17.99
N PRO A 244 -7.75 2.98 18.68
CA PRO A 244 -6.67 3.67 17.99
C PRO A 244 -5.72 2.68 17.30
N TRP A 245 -4.94 3.18 16.33
CA TRP A 245 -3.84 2.42 15.77
C TRP A 245 -2.60 2.47 16.68
N GLY A 246 -2.35 3.60 17.33
CA GLY A 246 -1.20 3.86 18.20
C GLY A 246 -1.10 5.32 18.60
N GLU A 247 -0.08 5.61 19.38
CA GLU A 247 0.27 6.96 19.85
C GLU A 247 1.77 7.06 20.16
N ALA A 248 2.33 8.27 20.03
CA ALA A 248 3.71 8.54 20.42
C ALA A 248 3.83 8.53 21.94
N VAL A 249 4.89 7.93 22.47
CA VAL A 249 5.12 7.81 23.92
C VAL A 249 6.55 8.19 24.30
N ASP A 250 6.68 8.77 25.49
CA ASP A 250 7.94 8.85 26.20
C ASP A 250 8.14 7.58 27.01
N MET A 251 9.29 6.95 26.89
CA MET A 251 9.59 5.75 27.67
C MET A 251 10.96 5.88 28.35
N PRO A 252 11.11 5.42 29.60
CA PRO A 252 12.41 5.40 30.29
C PRO A 252 13.42 4.53 29.56
N ASP A 253 14.68 4.95 29.51
CA ASP A 253 15.76 4.16 28.92
C ASP A 253 16.13 2.92 29.77
N SER A 254 15.62 2.85 31.02
CA SER A 254 15.75 1.68 31.89
C SER A 254 14.95 0.47 31.43
N ILE A 255 13.98 0.63 30.53
CA ILE A 255 13.23 -0.50 29.98
C ILE A 255 14.10 -1.26 29.00
N ASP A 256 14.36 -2.54 29.28
CA ASP A 256 15.15 -3.42 28.44
C ASP A 256 14.57 -3.52 27.02
N GLN A 257 15.43 -3.36 26.01
CA GLN A 257 15.01 -3.46 24.60
C GLN A 257 14.44 -4.85 24.24
N GLY A 258 14.85 -5.89 24.97
CA GLY A 258 14.27 -7.23 24.84
C GLY A 258 12.83 -7.33 25.37
N GLN A 259 12.35 -6.34 26.13
CA GLN A 259 10.98 -6.30 26.65
C GLN A 259 10.02 -5.50 25.78
N ILE A 260 10.49 -4.86 24.71
CA ILE A 260 9.69 -4.13 23.75
C ILE A 260 9.72 -4.81 22.37
N GLY A 261 8.77 -4.45 21.55
CA GLY A 261 8.62 -5.00 20.21
C GLY A 261 7.17 -5.38 19.93
N ARG A 262 6.79 -5.31 18.69
CA ARG A 262 5.41 -5.48 18.23
C ARG A 262 4.72 -6.77 18.69
N SER A 263 5.48 -7.83 18.92
CA SER A 263 4.97 -9.12 19.41
C SER A 263 4.83 -9.18 20.95
N ILE A 264 5.37 -8.18 21.67
CA ILE A 264 5.34 -8.14 23.13
C ILE A 264 4.19 -7.25 23.59
N VAL A 265 2.99 -7.82 23.52
CA VAL A 265 1.75 -7.12 23.89
C VAL A 265 1.53 -7.24 25.40
N ARG A 266 1.28 -6.10 26.07
CA ARG A 266 0.96 -6.01 27.50
C ARG A 266 -0.22 -5.04 27.69
N PRO A 267 -0.95 -5.14 28.82
CA PRO A 267 -1.94 -4.12 29.18
C PRO A 267 -1.30 -2.72 29.19
N VAL A 268 -2.03 -1.70 28.74
CA VAL A 268 -1.55 -0.31 28.77
C VAL A 268 -1.20 0.10 30.20
N SER A 269 -1.97 -0.37 31.20
CA SER A 269 -1.69 -0.16 32.63
C SER A 269 -0.32 -0.70 33.04
N TYR A 270 0.12 -1.83 32.51
CA TYR A 270 1.47 -2.35 32.74
C TYR A 270 2.53 -1.34 32.25
N TRP A 271 2.41 -0.86 31.01
CA TRP A 271 3.36 0.12 30.49
C TRP A 271 3.39 1.41 31.30
N ALA A 272 2.20 1.87 31.73
CA ALA A 272 2.09 3.04 32.62
C ALA A 272 2.84 2.84 33.95
N THR A 273 2.78 1.63 34.56
CA THR A 273 3.56 1.33 35.78
C THR A 273 5.06 1.26 35.53
N GLN A 274 5.49 0.97 34.31
CA GLN A 274 6.90 1.01 33.91
C GLN A 274 7.40 2.43 33.59
N GLY A 275 6.56 3.45 33.78
CA GLY A 275 6.93 4.85 33.54
C GLY A 275 6.73 5.33 32.11
N VAL A 276 6.13 4.52 31.23
CA VAL A 276 5.76 4.98 29.87
C VAL A 276 4.60 5.98 29.97
N ARG A 277 4.67 7.06 29.22
CA ARG A 277 3.65 8.14 29.20
C ARG A 277 3.34 8.57 27.78
N PRO A 278 2.10 9.01 27.48
CA PRO A 278 1.81 9.65 26.20
C PRO A 278 2.68 10.90 26.01
N GLN A 279 3.29 11.06 24.85
CA GLN A 279 4.10 12.23 24.52
C GLN A 279 3.26 13.51 24.49
N ALA A 280 1.95 13.41 24.23
CA ALA A 280 1.01 14.53 24.30
C ALA A 280 0.74 15.02 25.74
N GLY A 281 1.28 14.31 26.75
CA GLY A 281 1.06 14.59 28.17
C GLY A 281 -0.21 13.91 28.72
N GLY A 282 -0.34 13.92 30.07
CA GLY A 282 -1.46 13.28 30.77
C GLY A 282 -1.35 11.76 30.86
N ASP A 283 -2.49 11.12 31.09
CA ASP A 283 -2.62 9.67 31.17
C ASP A 283 -3.08 9.06 29.84
N PHE A 284 -2.81 7.77 29.65
CA PHE A 284 -3.34 7.05 28.50
C PHE A 284 -4.87 7.05 28.47
N THR A 285 -5.45 7.46 27.35
CA THR A 285 -6.91 7.48 27.16
C THR A 285 -7.50 6.05 27.14
N HIS A 286 -6.71 5.06 26.72
CA HIS A 286 -7.17 3.69 26.48
C HIS A 286 -6.57 2.68 27.47
N MET A 287 -6.64 2.96 28.77
CA MET A 287 -6.07 2.10 29.83
C MET A 287 -6.58 0.66 29.82
N GLY A 288 -7.79 0.41 29.32
CA GLY A 288 -8.37 -0.94 29.19
C GLY A 288 -7.86 -1.76 28.00
N LEU A 289 -7.08 -1.16 27.12
CA LEU A 289 -6.50 -1.87 25.98
C LEU A 289 -5.17 -2.56 26.34
N SER A 290 -4.74 -3.42 25.44
CA SER A 290 -3.37 -3.96 25.42
C SER A 290 -2.65 -3.44 24.19
N GLY A 291 -1.38 -3.09 24.35
CA GLY A 291 -0.53 -2.56 23.30
C GLY A 291 0.91 -3.06 23.42
N ALA A 292 1.69 -2.80 22.42
CA ALA A 292 3.11 -3.07 22.38
C ALA A 292 3.90 -1.77 22.20
N ILE A 293 5.09 -1.69 22.77
CA ILE A 293 5.99 -0.57 22.51
C ILE A 293 6.90 -0.95 21.34
N ILE A 294 7.04 -0.05 20.38
CA ILE A 294 8.05 -0.16 19.32
C ILE A 294 8.96 1.07 19.32
N ARG A 295 10.24 0.86 19.06
CA ARG A 295 11.27 1.89 18.84
C ARG A 295 11.94 1.64 17.50
N PRO A 296 11.45 2.23 16.40
CA PRO A 296 11.92 1.87 15.05
C PRO A 296 13.41 2.12 14.80
N ASP A 297 13.98 3.16 15.41
CA ASP A 297 15.42 3.49 15.33
C ASP A 297 16.23 2.97 16.55
N GLY A 298 15.61 2.17 17.43
CA GLY A 298 16.28 1.62 18.61
C GLY A 298 16.45 2.64 19.76
N VAL A 299 17.43 2.40 20.63
CA VAL A 299 17.68 3.20 21.84
C VAL A 299 17.91 4.67 21.46
N GLY A 300 17.27 5.59 22.20
CA GLY A 300 17.32 7.03 21.92
C GLY A 300 16.43 7.52 20.79
N GLY A 301 15.81 6.61 20.02
CA GLY A 301 14.85 6.95 19.00
C GLY A 301 13.43 7.15 19.55
N GLU A 302 12.54 7.67 18.69
CA GLU A 302 11.12 7.82 19.02
C GLU A 302 10.49 6.47 19.39
N ALA A 303 9.60 6.49 20.39
CA ALA A 303 8.86 5.32 20.81
C ALA A 303 7.34 5.51 20.56
N TYR A 304 6.68 4.41 20.26
CA TYR A 304 5.25 4.39 19.98
C TYR A 304 4.57 3.24 20.71
N MET A 305 3.46 3.51 21.39
CA MET A 305 2.48 2.51 21.79
C MET A 305 1.68 2.17 20.55
N VAL A 306 1.64 0.89 20.17
CA VAL A 306 0.88 0.40 19.02
C VAL A 306 -0.14 -0.63 19.46
N TYR A 307 -1.34 -0.55 18.89
CA TYR A 307 -2.48 -1.38 19.24
C TYR A 307 -2.83 -2.40 18.15
N HIS A 308 -3.94 -3.09 18.28
CA HIS A 308 -4.41 -4.07 17.29
C HIS A 308 -4.48 -3.47 15.88
N ASN A 309 -5.08 -2.29 15.75
CA ASN A 309 -5.30 -1.64 14.45
C ASN A 309 -3.99 -1.26 13.72
N PHE A 310 -2.89 -1.08 14.43
CA PHE A 310 -1.56 -0.95 13.80
C PHE A 310 -1.20 -2.20 12.99
N ASN A 311 -1.47 -3.39 13.54
CA ASN A 311 -1.23 -4.63 12.82
C ASN A 311 -2.20 -4.82 11.64
N VAL A 312 -3.39 -4.23 11.70
CA VAL A 312 -4.33 -4.18 10.56
C VAL A 312 -3.79 -3.30 9.43
N ILE A 313 -3.26 -2.11 9.74
CA ILE A 313 -2.59 -1.26 8.73
C ILE A 313 -1.42 -2.03 8.09
N ARG A 314 -0.65 -2.78 8.86
CA ARG A 314 0.43 -3.62 8.35
C ARG A 314 -0.01 -4.76 7.42
N ARG A 315 -1.30 -5.11 7.38
CA ARG A 315 -1.83 -6.04 6.35
C ARG A 315 -1.83 -5.40 4.97
N TYR A 316 -2.02 -4.08 4.91
CA TYR A 316 -1.91 -3.32 3.67
C TYR A 316 -0.47 -3.28 3.14
N ASN A 317 0.47 -3.00 4.03
CA ASN A 317 1.91 -3.07 3.76
C ASN A 317 2.63 -3.53 5.03
N PRO A 318 3.42 -4.62 5.00
CA PRO A 318 3.98 -5.26 6.20
C PRO A 318 5.11 -4.49 6.90
N SER A 319 5.45 -3.27 6.45
CA SER A 319 6.43 -2.39 7.06
C SER A 319 5.86 -1.69 8.32
N ASP A 320 6.61 -1.71 9.42
CA ASP A 320 6.29 -0.91 10.61
C ASP A 320 6.39 0.60 10.31
N PHE A 321 7.36 1.01 9.49
CA PHE A 321 7.52 2.40 9.04
C PHE A 321 6.32 2.88 8.25
N TYR A 322 5.80 2.04 7.36
CA TYR A 322 4.60 2.34 6.62
C TYR A 322 3.40 2.54 7.55
N ALA A 323 3.17 1.62 8.47
CA ALA A 323 2.03 1.69 9.38
C ALA A 323 2.08 2.91 10.31
N LEU A 324 3.28 3.25 10.83
CA LEU A 324 3.51 4.51 11.56
C LEU A 324 3.26 5.72 10.67
N GLY A 325 3.78 5.70 9.44
CA GLY A 325 3.58 6.79 8.47
C GLY A 325 2.12 7.03 8.14
N VAL A 326 1.34 5.96 7.92
CA VAL A 326 -0.13 6.03 7.73
C VAL A 326 -0.82 6.67 8.94
N GLY A 327 -0.52 6.16 10.13
CA GLY A 327 -1.16 6.64 11.35
C GLY A 327 -0.83 8.11 11.64
N LEU A 328 0.44 8.48 11.58
CA LEU A 328 0.88 9.85 11.86
C LEU A 328 0.39 10.85 10.82
N LEU A 329 0.48 10.49 9.52
CA LEU A 329 -0.05 11.35 8.45
C LEU A 329 -1.58 11.48 8.58
N GLY A 330 -2.27 10.37 8.84
CA GLY A 330 -3.71 10.35 9.04
C GLY A 330 -4.15 11.27 10.18
N SER A 331 -3.46 11.21 11.32
CA SER A 331 -3.72 12.09 12.47
C SER A 331 -3.44 13.58 12.19
N ALA A 332 -2.51 13.87 11.26
CA ALA A 332 -2.16 15.25 10.92
C ALA A 332 -3.12 15.89 9.91
N VAL A 333 -3.91 15.11 9.16
CA VAL A 333 -4.75 15.61 8.06
C VAL A 333 -6.25 15.46 8.28
N ALA A 334 -6.70 14.71 9.33
CA ALA A 334 -8.12 14.41 9.60
C ALA A 334 -8.75 15.36 10.60
#